data_46b6d9542006a4da1aef9b8447a0fe45
#
_entry.id   46b6d9542006a4da1aef9b8447a0fe45
#
_cell.length_a   1.000
_cell.length_b   1.000
_cell.length_c   1.000
_cell.angle_alpha   90.00
_cell.angle_beta   90.00
_cell.angle_gamma   90.00
#
_symmetry.space_group_name_H-M   'P 1'
#
loop_
_entity.id
_entity.type
_entity.pdbx_description
1 polymer ?
#
loop_
_entity_poly.entity_id
_entity_poly.type
_entity_poly.pdbx_seq_one_letter_code
_entity_poly.pdbx_strand_id
1 'polypeptide(L)'
;MVINEECKKCQIKRNINKYPVNATEEKITEYQYKVKEIVKNSDGLSTPQVAEKMDNLRQELFGNVMDYTEIKQYYNQLMLDHFPYMKNKVDTSENHLKTAIQYAMVGNYIDFGALENVNEDELKAQLDEAININIDSKLLDVFKNDLVNAKRLVYFTDNCGEIVIDKLLISTLRDINPDLHITVIVRGKPVLNDATLEDAKYIHMEDVAQKVIGNGTRLPGNVIGAISKESMDEVENADLLISKGQGNYEGLSRCGLNIYYLFLCKCEMFMRRFGVEQFTGIMARENNKK
;
A
#
# COMPACT_ATOMS: atom_id res chain seq x y z
N MET A 1 -1.85 -13.16 4.86
CA MET A 1 -1.32 -14.39 4.16
C MET A 1 -0.02 -14.81 4.85
N VAL A 2 0.13 -16.09 5.18
CA VAL A 2 1.39 -16.63 5.76
C VAL A 2 2.47 -16.63 4.68
N ILE A 3 3.72 -16.26 5.08
CA ILE A 3 4.88 -16.24 4.20
C ILE A 3 5.16 -17.66 3.65
N ASN A 4 5.41 -17.76 2.36
CA ASN A 4 5.76 -19.03 1.70
C ASN A 4 7.27 -19.12 1.45
N GLU A 5 7.76 -20.29 1.01
CA GLU A 5 9.18 -20.53 0.78
C GLU A 5 9.81 -19.62 -0.29
N GLU A 6 9.04 -19.20 -1.27
CA GLU A 6 9.51 -18.27 -2.29
C GLU A 6 9.68 -16.86 -1.71
N CYS A 7 8.69 -16.39 -0.93
CA CYS A 7 8.80 -15.11 -0.22
C CYS A 7 9.93 -15.13 0.82
N LYS A 8 10.17 -16.26 1.51
CA LYS A 8 11.32 -16.42 2.40
C LYS A 8 12.66 -16.22 1.66
N LYS A 9 12.84 -16.87 0.51
CA LYS A 9 14.03 -16.68 -0.34
C LYS A 9 14.16 -15.23 -0.81
N CYS A 10 13.06 -14.60 -1.21
CA CYS A 10 13.03 -13.19 -1.61
C CYS A 10 13.44 -12.27 -0.44
N GLN A 11 12.92 -12.49 0.77
CA GLN A 11 13.29 -11.71 1.94
C GLN A 11 14.80 -11.82 2.26
N ILE A 12 15.39 -13.00 2.17
CA ILE A 12 16.84 -13.16 2.32
C ILE A 12 17.57 -12.35 1.24
N LYS A 13 17.25 -12.58 -0.05
CA LYS A 13 17.92 -11.91 -1.18
C LYS A 13 17.90 -10.38 -1.04
N ARG A 14 16.76 -9.82 -0.64
CA ARG A 14 16.55 -8.37 -0.51
C ARG A 14 17.23 -7.74 0.71
N ASN A 15 17.47 -8.51 1.77
CA ASN A 15 17.94 -7.96 3.03
C ASN A 15 19.38 -8.36 3.36
N ILE A 16 19.91 -9.47 2.86
CA ILE A 16 21.20 -10.03 3.27
C ILE A 16 22.39 -9.06 3.12
N ASN A 17 22.32 -8.14 2.17
CA ASN A 17 23.34 -7.14 1.89
C ASN A 17 22.87 -5.70 2.17
N LYS A 18 21.74 -5.52 2.87
CA LYS A 18 21.17 -4.19 3.15
C LYS A 18 21.72 -3.63 4.48
N TYR A 19 22.99 -3.23 4.47
CA TYR A 19 23.71 -2.63 5.60
C TYR A 19 24.53 -1.41 5.14
N PRO A 20 24.94 -0.49 6.06
CA PRO A 20 25.74 0.68 5.70
C PRO A 20 27.10 0.33 5.11
N VAL A 21 27.58 1.16 4.18
CA VAL A 21 28.89 0.95 3.52
C VAL A 21 30.06 0.95 4.52
N ASN A 22 29.93 1.67 5.63
CA ASN A 22 30.94 1.77 6.69
C ASN A 22 30.73 0.77 7.84
N ALA A 23 29.87 -0.23 7.67
CA ALA A 23 29.69 -1.27 8.68
C ALA A 23 30.94 -2.14 8.84
N THR A 24 31.26 -2.52 10.07
CA THR A 24 32.38 -3.43 10.36
C THR A 24 32.06 -4.85 9.90
N GLU A 25 33.11 -5.64 9.54
CA GLU A 25 32.93 -7.03 9.14
C GLU A 25 32.23 -7.89 10.20
N GLU A 26 32.50 -7.63 11.46
CA GLU A 26 31.83 -8.29 12.58
C GLU A 26 30.32 -8.05 12.57
N LYS A 27 29.88 -6.79 12.47
CA LYS A 27 28.46 -6.43 12.39
C LYS A 27 27.78 -6.96 11.12
N ILE A 28 28.50 -6.97 10.00
CA ILE A 28 27.98 -7.55 8.74
C ILE A 28 27.72 -9.04 8.93
N THR A 29 28.68 -9.77 9.49
CA THR A 29 28.56 -11.21 9.74
C THR A 29 27.39 -11.52 10.68
N GLU A 30 27.28 -10.77 11.78
CA GLU A 30 26.16 -10.89 12.73
C GLU A 30 24.81 -10.60 12.04
N TYR A 31 24.75 -9.53 11.29
CA TYR A 31 23.53 -9.16 10.55
C TYR A 31 23.09 -10.24 9.58
N GLN A 32 24.00 -10.72 8.74
CA GLN A 32 23.72 -11.77 7.75
C GLN A 32 23.27 -13.08 8.40
N TYR A 33 23.85 -13.43 9.54
CA TYR A 33 23.43 -14.59 10.32
C TYR A 33 21.99 -14.38 10.85
N LYS A 34 21.73 -13.25 11.53
CA LYS A 34 20.42 -12.93 12.10
C LYS A 34 19.31 -12.82 11.02
N VAL A 35 19.61 -12.28 9.83
CA VAL A 35 18.69 -12.26 8.68
C VAL A 35 18.22 -13.68 8.34
N LYS A 36 19.14 -14.63 8.24
CA LYS A 36 18.80 -16.04 7.95
C LYS A 36 17.97 -16.67 9.06
N GLU A 37 18.31 -16.39 10.32
CA GLU A 37 17.57 -16.92 11.49
C GLU A 37 16.15 -16.32 11.56
N ILE A 38 15.95 -15.03 11.28
CA ILE A 38 14.60 -14.42 11.20
C ILE A 38 13.75 -15.15 10.18
N VAL A 39 14.28 -15.41 8.98
CA VAL A 39 13.52 -16.09 7.92
C VAL A 39 13.26 -17.55 8.29
N LYS A 40 14.23 -18.25 8.82
CA LYS A 40 14.09 -19.64 9.30
C LYS A 40 12.96 -19.80 10.34
N ASN A 41 12.83 -18.80 11.22
CA ASN A 41 11.83 -18.78 12.29
C ASN A 41 10.57 -17.98 11.93
N SER A 42 10.25 -17.82 10.64
CA SER A 42 9.13 -16.99 10.18
C SER A 42 7.83 -17.77 9.91
N ASP A 43 7.78 -19.06 10.27
CA ASP A 43 6.59 -19.87 10.10
C ASP A 43 5.38 -19.24 10.83
N GLY A 44 4.25 -19.17 10.15
CA GLY A 44 3.05 -18.53 10.68
C GLY A 44 3.00 -17.00 10.55
N LEU A 45 4.12 -16.34 10.23
CA LEU A 45 4.16 -14.90 10.03
C LEU A 45 3.74 -14.51 8.59
N SER A 46 3.28 -13.27 8.43
CA SER A 46 3.11 -12.63 7.11
C SER A 46 4.41 -11.97 6.65
N THR A 47 4.52 -11.70 5.34
CA THR A 47 5.68 -10.99 4.77
C THR A 47 5.94 -9.63 5.44
N PRO A 48 4.92 -8.76 5.70
CA PRO A 48 5.11 -7.52 6.44
C PRO A 48 5.72 -7.72 7.85
N GLN A 49 5.31 -8.75 8.58
CA GLN A 49 5.87 -9.06 9.91
C GLN A 49 7.34 -9.48 9.84
N VAL A 50 7.72 -10.23 8.80
CA VAL A 50 9.13 -10.58 8.58
C VAL A 50 9.94 -9.35 8.18
N ALA A 51 9.40 -8.49 7.32
CA ALA A 51 10.04 -7.25 6.90
C ALA A 51 10.26 -6.28 8.09
N GLU A 52 9.31 -6.17 9.01
CA GLU A 52 9.47 -5.39 10.25
C GLU A 52 10.61 -5.94 11.12
N LYS A 53 10.70 -7.26 11.28
CA LYS A 53 11.82 -7.87 12.03
C LYS A 53 13.18 -7.57 11.40
N MET A 54 13.25 -7.54 10.05
CA MET A 54 14.46 -7.15 9.32
C MET A 54 14.82 -5.67 9.52
N ASP A 55 13.81 -4.80 9.52
CA ASP A 55 14.02 -3.38 9.76
C ASP A 55 14.46 -3.10 11.20
N ASN A 56 13.83 -3.75 12.18
CA ASN A 56 14.23 -3.66 13.58
C ASN A 56 15.67 -4.16 13.80
N LEU A 57 16.08 -5.25 13.15
CA LEU A 57 17.45 -5.75 13.20
C LEU A 57 18.45 -4.74 12.65
N ARG A 58 18.12 -4.08 11.51
CA ARG A 58 18.99 -3.03 10.95
C ARG A 58 19.14 -1.86 11.92
N GLN A 59 18.05 -1.43 12.54
CA GLN A 59 18.10 -0.35 13.53
C GLN A 59 18.89 -0.72 14.77
N GLU A 60 18.75 -1.93 15.27
CA GLU A 60 19.50 -2.43 16.43
C GLU A 60 21.02 -2.42 16.17
N LEU A 61 21.46 -2.94 15.01
CA LEU A 61 22.88 -3.10 14.72
C LEU A 61 23.56 -1.85 14.17
N PHE A 62 22.82 -1.05 13.38
CA PHE A 62 23.41 0.06 12.62
C PHE A 62 22.81 1.43 12.93
N GLY A 63 21.75 1.50 13.74
CA GLY A 63 21.01 2.72 13.99
C GLY A 63 20.02 3.06 12.86
N ASN A 64 19.48 4.29 12.86
CA ASN A 64 18.55 4.73 11.81
C ASN A 64 19.34 4.93 10.50
N VAL A 65 19.25 3.95 9.60
CA VAL A 65 20.13 3.84 8.42
C VAL A 65 19.60 4.59 7.22
N MET A 66 18.29 4.87 7.15
CA MET A 66 17.66 5.59 6.04
C MET A 66 16.54 6.50 6.55
N ASP A 67 16.70 7.79 6.29
CA ASP A 67 15.66 8.79 6.44
C ASP A 67 14.96 8.99 5.09
N TYR A 68 13.69 8.69 5.03
CA TYR A 68 12.88 8.84 3.82
C TYR A 68 12.13 10.20 3.76
N THR A 69 12.34 11.11 4.71
CA THR A 69 11.55 12.35 4.84
C THR A 69 11.61 13.20 3.56
N GLU A 70 12.82 13.49 3.06
CA GLU A 70 12.99 14.31 1.85
C GLU A 70 12.40 13.62 0.61
N ILE A 71 12.63 12.32 0.47
CA ILE A 71 12.10 11.51 -0.64
C ILE A 71 10.57 11.50 -0.62
N LYS A 72 9.97 11.33 0.56
CA LYS A 72 8.50 11.35 0.73
C LYS A 72 7.91 12.70 0.37
N GLN A 73 8.50 13.79 0.85
CA GLN A 73 8.07 15.15 0.49
C GLN A 73 8.17 15.40 -1.01
N TYR A 74 9.28 14.98 -1.63
CA TYR A 74 9.48 15.11 -3.06
C TYR A 74 8.38 14.41 -3.88
N TYR A 75 8.10 13.13 -3.60
CA TYR A 75 7.07 12.39 -4.35
C TYR A 75 5.64 12.83 -4.03
N ASN A 76 5.36 13.27 -2.81
CA ASN A 76 4.07 13.88 -2.49
C ASN A 76 3.87 15.16 -3.31
N GLN A 77 4.89 16.03 -3.40
CA GLN A 77 4.81 17.25 -4.20
C GLN A 77 4.71 16.97 -5.69
N LEU A 78 5.55 16.07 -6.21
CA LEU A 78 5.50 15.65 -7.63
C LEU A 78 4.09 15.19 -8.03
N MET A 79 3.44 14.39 -7.19
CA MET A 79 2.10 13.92 -7.48
C MET A 79 1.02 15.00 -7.29
N LEU A 80 1.21 15.95 -6.37
CA LEU A 80 0.35 17.15 -6.27
C LEU A 80 0.44 18.01 -7.53
N ASP A 81 1.63 18.14 -8.12
CA ASP A 81 1.82 18.88 -9.38
C ASP A 81 1.10 18.21 -10.56
N HIS A 82 1.01 16.88 -10.55
CA HIS A 82 0.25 16.09 -11.53
C HIS A 82 -1.25 15.96 -11.21
N PHE A 83 -1.69 16.32 -10.00
CA PHE A 83 -3.08 16.14 -9.57
C PHE A 83 -4.12 16.80 -10.48
N PRO A 84 -3.94 18.06 -10.95
CA PRO A 84 -4.91 18.68 -11.86
C PRO A 84 -5.08 17.93 -13.17
N TYR A 85 -3.99 17.37 -13.71
CA TYR A 85 -4.03 16.56 -14.92
C TYR A 85 -4.85 15.28 -14.71
N MET A 86 -4.55 14.53 -13.66
CA MET A 86 -5.26 13.28 -13.33
C MET A 86 -6.74 13.55 -13.04
N LYS A 87 -7.03 14.61 -12.27
CA LYS A 87 -8.41 15.00 -11.97
C LYS A 87 -9.18 15.33 -13.24
N ASN A 88 -8.60 16.10 -14.16
CA ASN A 88 -9.24 16.40 -15.44
C ASN A 88 -9.53 15.14 -16.25
N LYS A 89 -8.60 14.16 -16.26
CA LYS A 89 -8.82 12.87 -16.94
C LYS A 89 -9.97 12.07 -16.32
N VAL A 90 -10.09 12.09 -15.00
CA VAL A 90 -11.22 11.46 -14.30
C VAL A 90 -12.52 12.19 -14.65
N ASP A 91 -12.57 13.52 -14.49
CA ASP A 91 -13.77 14.33 -14.67
C ASP A 91 -14.31 14.30 -16.13
N THR A 92 -13.44 14.11 -17.12
CA THR A 92 -13.82 14.07 -18.55
C THR A 92 -14.02 12.64 -19.08
N SER A 93 -13.77 11.61 -18.28
CA SER A 93 -13.94 10.21 -18.70
C SER A 93 -15.42 9.81 -18.70
N GLU A 94 -15.78 8.81 -19.52
CA GLU A 94 -17.14 8.24 -19.51
C GLU A 94 -17.48 7.52 -18.18
N ASN A 95 -16.48 7.06 -17.46
CA ASN A 95 -16.65 6.34 -16.20
C ASN A 95 -15.63 6.83 -15.16
N HIS A 96 -16.01 7.87 -14.43
CA HIS A 96 -15.17 8.52 -13.42
C HIS A 96 -14.62 7.53 -12.39
N LEU A 97 -15.47 6.62 -11.91
CA LEU A 97 -15.06 5.61 -10.92
C LEU A 97 -13.97 4.67 -11.46
N LYS A 98 -14.19 4.13 -12.67
CA LYS A 98 -13.22 3.25 -13.32
C LYS A 98 -11.88 3.96 -13.49
N THR A 99 -11.91 5.18 -14.02
CA THR A 99 -10.70 5.96 -14.27
C THR A 99 -9.96 6.32 -12.98
N ALA A 100 -10.66 6.71 -11.92
CA ALA A 100 -10.05 6.98 -10.62
C ALA A 100 -9.41 5.73 -10.01
N ILE A 101 -10.04 4.55 -10.14
CA ILE A 101 -9.47 3.27 -9.69
C ILE A 101 -8.21 2.92 -10.51
N GLN A 102 -8.22 3.14 -11.82
CA GLN A 102 -7.06 2.90 -12.69
C GLN A 102 -5.86 3.76 -12.26
N TYR A 103 -6.06 5.06 -12.03
CA TYR A 103 -5.03 5.93 -11.49
C TYR A 103 -4.54 5.48 -10.11
N ALA A 104 -5.45 5.12 -9.21
CA ALA A 104 -5.09 4.65 -7.87
C ALA A 104 -4.22 3.39 -7.91
N MET A 105 -4.41 2.49 -8.87
CA MET A 105 -3.53 1.33 -9.06
C MET A 105 -2.14 1.74 -9.53
N VAL A 106 -2.04 2.68 -10.48
CA VAL A 106 -0.75 3.16 -11.02
C VAL A 106 0.08 3.87 -9.95
N GLY A 107 -0.54 4.62 -9.05
CA GLY A 107 0.15 5.28 -7.93
C GLY A 107 1.02 4.32 -7.12
N ASN A 108 0.65 3.05 -7.06
CA ASN A 108 1.43 2.01 -6.41
C ASN A 108 2.78 1.71 -7.11
N TYR A 109 3.11 2.36 -8.23
CA TYR A 109 4.46 2.35 -8.83
C TYR A 109 5.51 3.00 -7.91
N ILE A 110 5.11 4.03 -7.11
CA ILE A 110 6.00 4.73 -6.18
C ILE A 110 6.22 3.87 -4.93
N ASP A 111 7.14 2.89 -5.02
CA ASP A 111 7.39 1.93 -3.94
C ASP A 111 8.88 1.59 -3.84
N PHE A 112 9.60 2.26 -2.94
CA PHE A 112 11.00 1.99 -2.61
C PHE A 112 11.21 0.70 -1.81
N GLY A 113 10.14 0.11 -1.32
CA GLY A 113 10.16 -1.24 -0.74
C GLY A 113 10.28 -2.32 -1.81
N ALA A 114 9.70 -2.12 -3.00
CA ALA A 114 9.73 -3.07 -4.11
C ALA A 114 10.75 -2.70 -5.19
N LEU A 115 11.00 -1.39 -5.42
CA LEU A 115 11.92 -0.86 -6.44
C LEU A 115 13.14 -0.23 -5.78
N GLU A 116 14.32 -0.40 -6.37
CA GLU A 116 15.55 0.25 -5.89
C GLU A 116 15.52 1.75 -6.15
N ASN A 117 14.94 2.15 -7.29
CA ASN A 117 14.74 3.54 -7.69
C ASN A 117 13.39 3.68 -8.41
N VAL A 118 12.72 4.80 -8.22
CA VAL A 118 11.54 5.19 -8.99
C VAL A 118 12.00 6.06 -10.14
N ASN A 119 11.71 5.63 -11.38
CA ASN A 119 12.01 6.39 -12.58
C ASN A 119 10.83 7.31 -12.91
N GLU A 120 11.06 8.62 -12.95
CA GLU A 120 10.01 9.62 -13.18
C GLU A 120 9.42 9.56 -14.59
N ASP A 121 10.24 9.27 -15.61
CA ASP A 121 9.75 9.14 -16.98
C ASP A 121 8.83 7.91 -17.10
N GLU A 122 9.20 6.80 -16.42
CA GLU A 122 8.34 5.62 -16.35
C GLU A 122 7.07 5.89 -15.54
N LEU A 123 7.16 6.60 -14.42
CA LEU A 123 5.98 7.01 -13.64
C LEU A 123 5.02 7.83 -14.51
N LYS A 124 5.53 8.81 -15.26
CA LYS A 124 4.72 9.61 -16.16
C LYS A 124 4.09 8.75 -17.26
N ALA A 125 4.86 7.86 -17.89
CA ALA A 125 4.33 6.93 -18.88
C ALA A 125 3.23 6.02 -18.28
N GLN A 126 3.40 5.54 -17.04
CA GLN A 126 2.38 4.76 -16.34
C GLN A 126 1.11 5.59 -16.06
N LEU A 127 1.25 6.86 -15.70
CA LEU A 127 0.10 7.75 -15.50
C LEU A 127 -0.66 8.01 -16.81
N ASP A 128 0.06 8.19 -17.93
CA ASP A 128 -0.57 8.39 -19.25
C ASP A 128 -1.30 7.13 -19.73
N GLU A 129 -0.77 5.94 -19.41
CA GLU A 129 -1.34 4.63 -19.77
C GLU A 129 -2.36 4.11 -18.74
N ALA A 130 -2.56 4.79 -17.61
CA ALA A 130 -3.43 4.33 -16.53
C ALA A 130 -4.84 3.97 -17.02
N ILE A 131 -5.39 4.77 -17.91
CA ILE A 131 -6.76 4.59 -18.47
C ILE A 131 -6.91 3.30 -19.29
N ASN A 132 -5.79 2.68 -19.71
CA ASN A 132 -5.78 1.45 -20.49
C ASN A 132 -5.76 0.18 -19.58
N ILE A 133 -5.60 0.35 -18.27
CA ILE A 133 -5.67 -0.78 -17.32
C ILE A 133 -7.05 -1.44 -17.42
N ASN A 134 -7.03 -2.74 -17.69
CA ASN A 134 -8.27 -3.51 -17.73
C ASN A 134 -8.80 -3.79 -16.32
N ILE A 135 -10.05 -3.45 -16.08
CA ILE A 135 -10.78 -3.80 -14.86
C ILE A 135 -11.97 -4.68 -15.28
N ASP A 136 -12.15 -5.82 -14.61
CA ASP A 136 -13.30 -6.68 -14.82
C ASP A 136 -14.59 -5.88 -14.56
N SER A 137 -15.43 -5.76 -15.59
CA SER A 137 -16.66 -4.97 -15.53
C SER A 137 -17.62 -5.48 -14.47
N LYS A 138 -17.72 -6.82 -14.29
CA LYS A 138 -18.58 -7.42 -13.28
C LYS A 138 -18.09 -7.08 -11.86
N LEU A 139 -16.77 -7.12 -11.64
CA LEU A 139 -16.19 -6.74 -10.35
C LEU A 139 -16.40 -5.24 -10.08
N LEU A 140 -16.27 -4.39 -11.10
CA LEU A 140 -16.54 -2.96 -10.99
C LEU A 140 -18.01 -2.68 -10.66
N ASP A 141 -18.95 -3.39 -11.28
CA ASP A 141 -20.38 -3.26 -10.99
C ASP A 141 -20.72 -3.69 -9.57
N VAL A 142 -20.12 -4.79 -9.11
CA VAL A 142 -20.26 -5.25 -7.72
C VAL A 142 -19.68 -4.21 -6.75
N PHE A 143 -18.51 -3.66 -7.04
CA PHE A 143 -17.91 -2.60 -6.22
C PHE A 143 -18.79 -1.35 -6.15
N LYS A 144 -19.32 -0.91 -7.30
CA LYS A 144 -20.23 0.24 -7.35
C LYS A 144 -21.49 0.02 -6.53
N ASN A 145 -22.05 -1.19 -6.59
CA ASN A 145 -23.21 -1.55 -5.77
C ASN A 145 -22.85 -1.56 -4.26
N ASP A 146 -21.72 -2.15 -3.87
CA ASP A 146 -21.26 -2.15 -2.47
C ASP A 146 -21.04 -0.71 -1.99
N LEU A 147 -20.43 0.16 -2.83
CA LEU A 147 -20.17 1.57 -2.51
C LEU A 147 -21.44 2.36 -2.26
N VAL A 148 -22.44 2.25 -3.13
CA VAL A 148 -23.70 3.00 -3.02
C VAL A 148 -24.47 2.60 -1.75
N ASN A 149 -24.35 1.35 -1.31
CA ASN A 149 -25.05 0.86 -0.12
C ASN A 149 -24.23 1.00 1.18
N ALA A 150 -22.95 1.33 1.11
CA ALA A 150 -22.08 1.49 2.27
C ALA A 150 -22.39 2.80 3.01
N LYS A 151 -22.30 2.76 4.33
CA LYS A 151 -22.35 3.93 5.22
C LYS A 151 -20.97 4.28 5.77
N ARG A 152 -20.10 3.27 5.94
CA ARG A 152 -18.77 3.42 6.50
C ARG A 152 -17.75 2.69 5.62
N LEU A 153 -16.74 3.43 5.18
CA LEU A 153 -15.62 2.91 4.40
C LEU A 153 -14.32 3.12 5.17
N VAL A 154 -13.49 2.09 5.23
CA VAL A 154 -12.10 2.21 5.65
C VAL A 154 -11.20 2.09 4.44
N TYR A 155 -10.27 3.03 4.29
CA TYR A 155 -9.29 3.09 3.23
C TYR A 155 -7.89 2.94 3.80
N PHE A 156 -7.23 1.83 3.51
CA PHE A 156 -5.83 1.59 3.88
C PHE A 156 -4.91 2.10 2.77
N THR A 157 -4.09 3.10 3.08
CA THR A 157 -3.05 3.62 2.17
C THR A 157 -1.82 2.73 2.13
N ASP A 158 -0.92 2.98 1.17
CA ASP A 158 0.38 2.33 1.08
C ASP A 158 1.50 3.39 1.07
N ASN A 159 1.91 3.94 -0.08
CA ASN A 159 3.11 4.76 -0.20
C ASN A 159 2.85 6.28 -0.19
N CYS A 160 3.89 7.08 0.11
CA CYS A 160 3.94 8.50 -0.23
C CYS A 160 3.80 8.70 -1.74
N GLY A 161 3.39 9.88 -2.18
CA GLY A 161 3.04 10.13 -3.59
C GLY A 161 1.78 9.40 -4.04
N GLU A 162 1.71 8.07 -3.85
CA GLU A 162 0.50 7.28 -4.11
C GLU A 162 -0.72 7.83 -3.35
N ILE A 163 -0.54 8.25 -2.09
CA ILE A 163 -1.60 8.83 -1.24
C ILE A 163 -2.27 10.06 -1.86
N VAL A 164 -1.60 10.79 -2.76
CA VAL A 164 -2.20 11.92 -3.51
C VAL A 164 -3.23 11.41 -4.50
N ILE A 165 -2.94 10.30 -5.16
CA ILE A 165 -3.89 9.66 -6.09
C ILE A 165 -5.02 8.99 -5.31
N ASP A 166 -4.73 8.47 -4.12
CA ASP A 166 -5.76 7.97 -3.22
C ASP A 166 -6.76 9.07 -2.84
N LYS A 167 -6.30 10.31 -2.60
CA LYS A 167 -7.17 11.47 -2.38
C LYS A 167 -8.12 11.71 -3.56
N LEU A 168 -7.65 11.54 -4.81
CA LEU A 168 -8.48 11.66 -6.00
C LEU A 168 -9.56 10.56 -6.05
N LEU A 169 -9.19 9.30 -5.79
CA LEU A 169 -10.15 8.21 -5.73
C LEU A 169 -11.19 8.45 -4.62
N ILE A 170 -10.75 8.80 -3.41
CA ILE A 170 -11.63 9.07 -2.26
C ILE A 170 -12.62 10.20 -2.57
N SER A 171 -12.18 11.27 -3.23
CA SER A 171 -13.08 12.33 -3.71
C SER A 171 -14.14 11.78 -4.65
N THR A 172 -13.73 10.95 -5.62
CA THR A 172 -14.66 10.33 -6.57
C THR A 172 -15.67 9.39 -5.88
N LEU A 173 -15.24 8.66 -4.84
CA LEU A 173 -16.15 7.79 -4.05
C LEU A 173 -17.20 8.63 -3.32
N ARG A 174 -16.82 9.79 -2.79
CA ARG A 174 -17.76 10.74 -2.14
C ARG A 174 -18.74 11.38 -3.12
N ASP A 175 -18.30 11.66 -4.34
CA ASP A 175 -19.21 12.20 -5.38
C ASP A 175 -20.32 11.20 -5.72
N ILE A 176 -20.02 9.88 -5.63
CA ILE A 176 -20.98 8.80 -5.89
C ILE A 176 -21.88 8.54 -4.65
N ASN A 177 -21.33 8.61 -3.46
CA ASN A 177 -22.04 8.41 -2.19
C ASN A 177 -21.66 9.54 -1.21
N PRO A 178 -22.37 10.69 -1.24
CA PRO A 178 -22.05 11.85 -0.39
C PRO A 178 -22.22 11.61 1.12
N ASP A 179 -23.02 10.63 1.50
CA ASP A 179 -23.28 10.27 2.91
C ASP A 179 -22.27 9.26 3.45
N LEU A 180 -21.31 8.82 2.64
CA LEU A 180 -20.30 7.84 3.02
C LEU A 180 -19.32 8.43 4.04
N HIS A 181 -19.26 7.84 5.23
CA HIS A 181 -18.24 8.15 6.21
C HIS A 181 -16.94 7.42 5.89
N ILE A 182 -15.88 8.16 5.55
CA ILE A 182 -14.60 7.59 5.13
C ILE A 182 -13.56 7.79 6.22
N THR A 183 -12.98 6.69 6.71
CA THR A 183 -11.79 6.68 7.56
C THR A 183 -10.59 6.24 6.74
N VAL A 184 -9.56 7.10 6.64
CA VAL A 184 -8.28 6.77 6.02
C VAL A 184 -7.32 6.29 7.10
N ILE A 185 -6.70 5.13 6.89
CA ILE A 185 -5.71 4.55 7.79
C ILE A 185 -4.34 4.55 7.10
N VAL A 186 -3.42 5.33 7.68
CA VAL A 186 -2.01 5.42 7.27
C VAL A 186 -1.12 4.63 8.23
N ARG A 187 0.19 4.55 7.99
CA ARG A 187 1.12 3.94 8.96
C ARG A 187 1.20 4.77 10.24
N GLY A 188 1.23 4.08 11.37
CA GLY A 188 1.30 4.72 12.68
C GLY A 188 2.69 5.24 13.04
N LYS A 189 3.73 4.69 12.39
CA LYS A 189 5.13 5.09 12.56
C LYS A 189 5.83 5.04 11.20
N PRO A 190 6.90 5.85 11.00
CA PRO A 190 7.69 5.83 9.77
C PRO A 190 8.26 4.43 9.47
N VAL A 191 8.04 3.96 8.26
CA VAL A 191 8.60 2.72 7.70
C VAL A 191 8.75 2.89 6.20
N LEU A 192 9.95 2.73 5.68
CA LEU A 192 10.25 2.95 4.26
C LEU A 192 9.63 4.29 3.78
N ASN A 193 9.03 4.27 2.60
CA ASN A 193 8.30 5.39 2.02
C ASN A 193 6.77 5.29 2.22
N ASP A 194 6.31 4.44 3.12
CA ASP A 194 4.87 4.30 3.41
C ASP A 194 4.30 5.61 3.94
N ALA A 195 3.06 5.91 3.57
CA ALA A 195 2.36 7.12 3.98
C ALA A 195 2.04 7.12 5.49
N THR A 196 2.31 8.25 6.14
CA THR A 196 2.06 8.51 7.57
C THR A 196 1.07 9.66 7.76
N LEU A 197 0.73 9.99 9.01
CA LEU A 197 -0.12 11.14 9.32
C LEU A 197 0.46 12.47 8.81
N GLU A 198 1.79 12.59 8.75
CA GLU A 198 2.45 13.78 8.22
C GLU A 198 2.20 13.93 6.72
N ASP A 199 2.29 12.83 5.97
CA ASP A 199 1.98 12.81 4.53
C ASP A 199 0.51 13.13 4.28
N ALA A 200 -0.39 12.50 5.01
CA ALA A 200 -1.83 12.75 4.90
C ALA A 200 -2.18 14.23 5.18
N LYS A 201 -1.56 14.82 6.20
CA LYS A 201 -1.72 16.24 6.53
C LYS A 201 -1.13 17.14 5.44
N TYR A 202 0.06 16.79 4.91
CA TYR A 202 0.72 17.57 3.86
C TYR A 202 -0.15 17.71 2.60
N ILE A 203 -0.87 16.66 2.23
CA ILE A 203 -1.74 16.65 1.06
C ILE A 203 -3.19 17.06 1.39
N HIS A 204 -3.48 17.50 2.61
CA HIS A 204 -4.83 17.84 3.06
C HIS A 204 -5.85 16.72 2.83
N MET A 205 -5.57 15.50 3.31
CA MET A 205 -6.46 14.34 3.18
C MET A 205 -7.80 14.57 3.89
N GLU A 206 -7.83 15.40 4.92
CA GLU A 206 -9.02 15.82 5.67
C GLU A 206 -10.09 16.52 4.82
N ASP A 207 -9.73 17.08 3.64
CA ASP A 207 -10.72 17.67 2.72
C ASP A 207 -11.69 16.61 2.17
N VAL A 208 -11.24 15.36 2.07
CA VAL A 208 -11.99 14.26 1.43
C VAL A 208 -12.34 13.11 2.37
N ALA A 209 -11.75 13.01 3.54
CA ALA A 209 -12.01 11.98 4.55
C ALA A 209 -12.50 12.60 5.86
N GLN A 210 -13.49 11.99 6.51
CA GLN A 210 -14.00 12.46 7.81
C GLN A 210 -13.04 12.12 8.95
N LYS A 211 -12.23 11.07 8.80
CA LYS A 211 -11.25 10.65 9.79
C LYS A 211 -9.96 10.19 9.12
N VAL A 212 -8.81 10.60 9.68
CA VAL A 212 -7.49 10.12 9.26
C VAL A 212 -6.74 9.67 10.50
N ILE A 213 -6.32 8.41 10.56
CA ILE A 213 -5.64 7.81 11.73
C ILE A 213 -4.42 6.99 11.32
N GLY A 214 -3.50 6.85 12.27
CA GLY A 214 -2.37 5.94 12.11
C GLY A 214 -2.72 4.53 12.63
N ASN A 215 -2.23 3.49 11.94
CA ASN A 215 -2.48 2.10 12.34
C ASN A 215 -1.72 1.64 13.60
N GLY A 216 -0.92 2.51 14.22
CA GLY A 216 -0.18 2.25 15.47
C GLY A 216 1.10 1.43 15.30
N THR A 217 1.44 0.94 14.09
CA THR A 217 2.55 0.03 13.83
C THR A 217 3.61 0.61 12.90
N ARG A 218 4.75 -0.08 12.81
CA ARG A 218 5.81 0.08 11.79
C ARG A 218 5.79 -1.02 10.72
N LEU A 219 4.76 -1.83 10.67
CA LEU A 219 4.65 -2.86 9.64
C LEU A 219 4.52 -2.22 8.25
N PRO A 220 5.30 -2.64 7.24
CA PRO A 220 5.07 -2.25 5.86
C PRO A 220 3.87 -3.01 5.27
N GLY A 221 2.70 -2.74 5.81
CA GLY A 221 1.43 -3.39 5.55
C GLY A 221 0.56 -3.43 6.81
N ASN A 222 -0.74 -3.70 6.63
CA ASN A 222 -1.65 -3.86 7.75
C ASN A 222 -1.86 -5.36 8.04
N VAL A 223 -1.79 -5.74 9.32
CA VAL A 223 -2.01 -7.12 9.79
C VAL A 223 -3.06 -7.08 10.90
N ILE A 224 -4.17 -7.78 10.71
CA ILE A 224 -5.22 -7.89 11.73
C ILE A 224 -4.62 -8.49 13.01
N GLY A 225 -4.90 -7.85 14.15
CA GLY A 225 -4.32 -8.20 15.46
C GLY A 225 -3.00 -7.51 15.78
N ALA A 226 -2.36 -6.82 14.81
CA ALA A 226 -1.19 -6.00 15.04
C ALA A 226 -1.49 -4.49 14.99
N ILE A 227 -2.53 -4.07 14.26
CA ILE A 227 -2.96 -2.66 14.21
C ILE A 227 -3.57 -2.22 15.54
N SER A 228 -3.58 -0.91 15.78
CA SER A 228 -4.11 -0.31 17.01
C SER A 228 -5.59 -0.66 17.23
N LYS A 229 -6.01 -0.61 18.50
CA LYS A 229 -7.43 -0.82 18.84
C LYS A 229 -8.33 0.18 18.10
N GLU A 230 -7.93 1.45 18.01
CA GLU A 230 -8.70 2.46 17.27
C GLU A 230 -8.88 2.08 15.79
N SER A 231 -7.81 1.63 15.13
CA SER A 231 -7.89 1.16 13.72
C SER A 231 -8.75 -0.09 13.60
N MET A 232 -8.67 -1.00 14.58
CA MET A 232 -9.49 -2.22 14.59
C MET A 232 -10.97 -1.90 14.76
N ASP A 233 -11.31 -0.98 15.67
CA ASP A 233 -12.69 -0.52 15.89
C ASP A 233 -13.29 0.09 14.59
N GLU A 234 -12.50 0.86 13.80
CA GLU A 234 -12.96 1.36 12.50
C GLU A 234 -13.18 0.24 11.48
N VAL A 235 -12.25 -0.73 11.42
CA VAL A 235 -12.33 -1.88 10.49
C VAL A 235 -13.55 -2.76 10.79
N GLU A 236 -13.82 -3.05 12.06
CA GLU A 236 -14.94 -3.90 12.48
C GLU A 236 -16.30 -3.25 12.20
N ASN A 237 -16.36 -1.92 12.22
CA ASN A 237 -17.58 -1.14 11.95
C ASN A 237 -17.72 -0.74 10.47
N ALA A 238 -16.78 -1.11 9.60
CA ALA A 238 -16.84 -0.77 8.18
C ALA A 238 -17.76 -1.72 7.39
N ASP A 239 -18.55 -1.15 6.49
CA ASP A 239 -19.33 -1.90 5.49
C ASP A 239 -18.44 -2.33 4.31
N LEU A 240 -17.47 -1.48 3.99
CA LEU A 240 -16.60 -1.58 2.82
C LEU A 240 -15.16 -1.21 3.20
N LEU A 241 -14.20 -2.03 2.74
CA LEU A 241 -12.79 -1.74 2.90
C LEU A 241 -12.11 -1.67 1.53
N ILE A 242 -11.24 -0.67 1.36
CA ILE A 242 -10.31 -0.57 0.24
C ILE A 242 -8.90 -0.64 0.80
N SER A 243 -8.04 -1.41 0.16
CA SER A 243 -6.68 -1.63 0.62
C SER A 243 -5.69 -1.49 -0.53
N LYS A 244 -4.72 -0.59 -0.37
CA LYS A 244 -3.69 -0.28 -1.37
C LYS A 244 -2.45 -1.11 -1.13
N GLY A 245 -1.80 -1.51 -2.22
CA GLY A 245 -0.47 -2.12 -2.21
C GLY A 245 -0.42 -3.62 -1.86
N GLN A 246 0.65 -4.26 -2.32
CA GLN A 246 0.87 -5.68 -2.12
C GLN A 246 1.12 -6.06 -0.65
N GLY A 247 1.83 -5.21 0.11
CA GLY A 247 2.10 -5.46 1.53
C GLY A 247 0.81 -5.56 2.35
N ASN A 248 -0.15 -4.69 2.06
CA ASN A 248 -1.47 -4.76 2.69
C ASN A 248 -2.23 -6.03 2.26
N TYR A 249 -2.18 -6.41 0.98
CA TYR A 249 -2.75 -7.68 0.52
C TYR A 249 -2.14 -8.88 1.28
N GLU A 250 -0.83 -8.92 1.45
CA GLU A 250 -0.14 -9.99 2.19
C GLU A 250 -0.52 -10.02 3.67
N GLY A 251 -0.75 -8.86 4.28
CA GLY A 251 -1.14 -8.76 5.69
C GLY A 251 -2.62 -9.05 5.95
N LEU A 252 -3.51 -8.60 5.06
CA LEU A 252 -4.96 -8.61 5.27
C LEU A 252 -5.68 -9.77 4.57
N SER A 253 -5.09 -10.42 3.56
CA SER A 253 -5.79 -11.50 2.86
C SER A 253 -6.12 -12.67 3.78
N ARG A 254 -7.31 -13.22 3.61
CA ARG A 254 -7.91 -14.30 4.42
C ARG A 254 -8.25 -13.90 5.86
N CYS A 255 -8.43 -12.61 6.12
CA CYS A 255 -8.86 -12.12 7.44
C CYS A 255 -10.38 -12.15 7.65
N GLY A 256 -11.16 -12.57 6.66
CA GLY A 256 -12.62 -12.70 6.77
C GLY A 256 -13.40 -11.40 6.57
N LEU A 257 -12.77 -10.35 6.07
CA LEU A 257 -13.38 -9.05 5.80
C LEU A 257 -13.79 -8.89 4.33
N ASN A 258 -14.70 -7.95 4.05
CA ASN A 258 -15.05 -7.55 2.69
C ASN A 258 -14.09 -6.46 2.21
N ILE A 259 -13.00 -6.86 1.54
CA ILE A 259 -11.92 -5.96 1.13
C ILE A 259 -11.78 -5.95 -0.39
N TYR A 260 -11.68 -4.76 -0.96
CA TYR A 260 -11.20 -4.52 -2.31
C TYR A 260 -9.73 -4.10 -2.27
N TYR A 261 -8.89 -4.86 -2.94
CA TYR A 261 -7.45 -4.62 -3.06
C TYR A 261 -7.16 -3.94 -4.39
N LEU A 262 -6.37 -2.86 -4.34
CA LEU A 262 -5.93 -2.09 -5.51
C LEU A 262 -4.40 -1.93 -5.47
N PHE A 263 -3.68 -2.55 -6.41
CA PHE A 263 -2.22 -2.47 -6.46
C PHE A 263 -1.66 -2.82 -7.85
N LEU A 264 -0.37 -2.54 -8.06
CA LEU A 264 0.39 -3.07 -9.20
C LEU A 264 1.06 -4.39 -8.81
N CYS A 265 1.02 -5.35 -9.72
CA CYS A 265 1.72 -6.62 -9.57
C CYS A 265 3.24 -6.43 -9.75
N LYS A 266 4.03 -6.52 -8.66
CA LYS A 266 5.47 -6.18 -8.66
C LYS A 266 6.40 -7.38 -8.55
N CYS A 267 5.92 -8.56 -8.17
CA CYS A 267 6.77 -9.72 -7.94
C CYS A 267 6.23 -10.99 -8.61
N GLU A 268 7.15 -11.92 -8.91
CA GLU A 268 6.84 -13.16 -9.60
C GLU A 268 5.78 -14.03 -8.92
N MET A 269 5.74 -14.03 -7.58
CA MET A 269 4.74 -14.79 -6.83
C MET A 269 3.33 -14.27 -7.13
N PHE A 270 3.14 -12.93 -7.16
CA PHE A 270 1.87 -12.31 -7.51
C PHE A 270 1.56 -12.46 -9.00
N MET A 271 2.55 -12.35 -9.90
CA MET A 271 2.37 -12.61 -11.33
C MET A 271 1.78 -14.00 -11.56
N ARG A 272 2.33 -15.03 -10.90
CA ARG A 272 1.77 -16.40 -10.99
C ARG A 272 0.40 -16.54 -10.33
N ARG A 273 0.20 -15.89 -9.17
CA ARG A 273 -1.06 -15.96 -8.43
C ARG A 273 -2.24 -15.38 -9.20
N PHE A 274 -2.02 -14.28 -9.92
CA PHE A 274 -3.06 -13.58 -10.67
C PHE A 274 -3.02 -13.89 -12.18
N GLY A 275 -1.99 -14.61 -12.66
CA GLY A 275 -1.84 -14.92 -14.08
C GLY A 275 -1.58 -13.69 -14.95
N VAL A 276 -0.79 -12.74 -14.46
CA VAL A 276 -0.55 -11.43 -15.09
C VAL A 276 0.93 -11.13 -15.20
N GLU A 277 1.29 -10.16 -16.03
CA GLU A 277 2.64 -9.64 -16.17
C GLU A 277 2.98 -8.65 -15.04
N GLN A 278 4.28 -8.33 -14.91
CA GLN A 278 4.76 -7.31 -13.98
C GLN A 278 4.14 -5.95 -14.32
N PHE A 279 3.87 -5.17 -13.30
CA PHE A 279 3.20 -3.85 -13.36
C PHE A 279 1.77 -3.87 -13.92
N THR A 280 1.14 -5.03 -14.05
CA THR A 280 -0.29 -5.08 -14.32
C THR A 280 -1.07 -4.59 -13.08
N GLY A 281 -2.05 -3.71 -13.32
CA GLY A 281 -2.99 -3.25 -12.28
C GLY A 281 -3.93 -4.36 -11.84
N ILE A 282 -4.05 -4.55 -10.55
CA ILE A 282 -4.90 -5.57 -9.94
C ILE A 282 -6.01 -4.90 -9.13
N MET A 283 -7.24 -5.18 -9.50
CA MET A 283 -8.41 -5.03 -8.64
C MET A 283 -8.88 -6.42 -8.23
N ALA A 284 -8.84 -6.71 -6.94
CA ALA A 284 -9.28 -8.01 -6.41
C ALA A 284 -10.23 -7.81 -5.23
N ARG A 285 -11.20 -8.69 -5.08
CA ARG A 285 -12.13 -8.69 -3.94
C ARG A 285 -11.94 -9.95 -3.12
N GLU A 286 -11.88 -9.76 -1.82
CA GLU A 286 -12.08 -10.85 -0.85
C GLU A 286 -13.37 -10.57 -0.10
N ASN A 287 -14.34 -11.47 -0.21
CA ASN A 287 -15.60 -11.39 0.51
C ASN A 287 -15.84 -12.73 1.21
N ASN A 288 -15.54 -12.76 2.49
CA ASN A 288 -15.72 -13.90 3.36
C ASN A 288 -16.81 -13.66 4.42
N LYS A 289 -17.72 -12.70 4.21
CA LYS A 289 -18.90 -12.60 5.08
C LYS A 289 -19.67 -13.94 4.95
N LYS A 290 -19.56 -14.75 6.01
CA LYS A 290 -20.38 -15.95 6.22
C LYS A 290 -21.84 -15.57 6.39
#